data_d78495a63180fc51571fe26646689e8a
#
_entry.id   d78495a63180fc51571fe26646689e8a
#
_cell.length_a   1.000
_cell.length_b   1.000
_cell.length_c   1.000
_cell.angle_alpha   90.00
_cell.angle_beta   90.00
_cell.angle_gamma   90.00
#
_symmetry.space_group_name_H-M   'P 1'
#
loop_
_entity.id
_entity.type
_entity.pdbx_description
1 polymer ?
#
loop_
_entity_poly.entity_id
_entity_poly.type
_entity_poly.pdbx_seq_one_letter_code
_entity_poly.pdbx_strand_id
1 'polypeptide(L)'
;KEDIYSQEADIFVPCAFGGIINENTIAQFKVKAIVGAANNQLLNDTHGKMLQEKGILYAPDYIVNSGGLIQVADELYGINHERVLAKTKHIYDSILEVYQEAKSSGKTTEESANQMCEKRIADRSKRNSFYTAPAKPKWSIRNLS
;
A
#
# COMPACT_ATOMS: atom_id res chain seq x y z
N LYS A 1 18.70 -7.05 -18.36
CA LYS A 1 17.54 -6.63 -17.54
C LYS A 1 17.13 -7.67 -16.48
N GLU A 2 17.38 -8.95 -16.75
CA GLU A 2 17.02 -10.06 -15.84
C GLU A 2 17.97 -10.22 -14.66
N ASP A 3 19.18 -9.69 -14.75
CA ASP A 3 20.22 -9.80 -13.73
C ASP A 3 19.90 -9.03 -12.43
N ILE A 4 18.93 -8.11 -12.44
CA ILE A 4 18.59 -7.29 -11.27
C ILE A 4 18.00 -8.13 -10.13
N TYR A 5 17.27 -9.19 -10.45
CA TYR A 5 16.61 -10.02 -9.43
C TYR A 5 17.58 -10.92 -8.66
N SER A 6 18.75 -11.21 -9.24
CA SER A 6 19.79 -12.06 -8.64
C SER A 6 20.87 -11.29 -7.89
N GLN A 7 20.79 -9.94 -7.88
CA GLN A 7 21.77 -9.10 -7.20
C GLN A 7 21.66 -9.24 -5.68
N GLU A 8 22.80 -9.22 -5.01
CA GLU A 8 22.85 -9.15 -3.55
C GLU A 8 22.62 -7.71 -3.11
N ALA A 9 21.57 -7.49 -2.33
CA ALA A 9 21.21 -6.20 -1.78
C ALA A 9 20.40 -6.38 -0.48
N ASP A 10 20.30 -5.33 0.32
CA ASP A 10 19.44 -5.37 1.49
C ASP A 10 17.96 -5.22 1.10
N ILE A 11 17.67 -4.32 0.16
CA ILE A 11 16.31 -3.98 -0.24
C ILE A 11 16.19 -3.95 -1.76
N PHE A 12 15.16 -4.61 -2.30
CA PHE A 12 14.72 -4.46 -3.67
C PHE A 12 13.58 -3.44 -3.76
N VAL A 13 13.70 -2.45 -4.65
CA VAL A 13 12.75 -1.33 -4.76
C VAL A 13 12.11 -1.33 -6.16
N PRO A 14 11.01 -2.07 -6.37
CA PRO A 14 10.29 -2.07 -7.64
C PRO A 14 9.56 -0.75 -7.88
N CYS A 15 9.89 -0.04 -8.98
CA CYS A 15 9.32 1.27 -9.30
C CYS A 15 8.72 1.36 -10.72
N ALA A 16 8.66 0.26 -11.48
CA ALA A 16 8.24 0.30 -12.88
C ALA A 16 6.97 -0.51 -13.15
N PHE A 17 7.03 -1.83 -13.16
CA PHE A 17 5.93 -2.69 -13.59
C PHE A 17 5.35 -3.50 -12.44
N GLY A 18 4.04 -3.78 -12.53
CA GLY A 18 3.36 -4.76 -11.68
C GLY A 18 3.69 -6.20 -12.09
N GLY A 19 3.31 -7.18 -11.24
CA GLY A 19 3.47 -8.62 -11.51
C GLY A 19 4.90 -9.11 -11.55
N ILE A 20 5.86 -8.28 -11.17
CA ILE A 20 7.28 -8.65 -11.19
C ILE A 20 7.68 -9.59 -10.07
N ILE A 21 6.88 -9.66 -9.00
CA ILE A 21 7.07 -10.61 -7.91
C ILE A 21 6.22 -11.84 -8.22
N ASN A 22 6.91 -12.88 -8.71
CA ASN A 22 6.35 -14.16 -9.13
C ASN A 22 7.32 -15.30 -8.79
N GLU A 23 6.94 -16.55 -9.03
CA GLU A 23 7.75 -17.72 -8.69
C GLU A 23 9.19 -17.63 -9.22
N ASN A 24 9.36 -17.17 -10.47
CA ASN A 24 10.66 -17.13 -11.12
C ASN A 24 11.57 -16.06 -10.51
N THR A 25 11.03 -14.89 -10.18
CA THR A 25 11.80 -13.79 -9.59
C THR A 25 12.05 -14.03 -8.10
N ILE A 26 11.07 -14.56 -7.37
CA ILE A 26 11.23 -14.92 -5.95
C ILE A 26 12.37 -15.93 -5.78
N ALA A 27 12.47 -16.92 -6.66
CA ALA A 27 13.56 -17.90 -6.61
C ALA A 27 14.95 -17.24 -6.67
N GLN A 28 15.09 -16.14 -7.42
CA GLN A 28 16.34 -15.43 -7.66
C GLN A 28 16.70 -14.40 -6.56
N PHE A 29 15.70 -13.84 -5.86
CA PHE A 29 15.95 -12.76 -4.91
C PHE A 29 16.94 -13.15 -3.80
N LYS A 30 17.93 -12.27 -3.59
CA LYS A 30 18.92 -12.32 -2.53
C LYS A 30 18.83 -11.07 -1.63
N VAL A 31 17.60 -10.63 -1.34
CA VAL A 31 17.32 -9.43 -0.57
C VAL A 31 16.62 -9.77 0.74
N LYS A 32 16.69 -8.86 1.71
CA LYS A 32 16.01 -8.99 3.01
C LYS A 32 14.59 -8.43 2.98
N ALA A 33 14.36 -7.41 2.14
CA ALA A 33 13.05 -6.75 2.05
C ALA A 33 12.75 -6.28 0.63
N ILE A 34 11.45 -6.14 0.32
CA ILE A 34 10.93 -5.56 -0.91
C ILE A 34 9.98 -4.43 -0.54
N VAL A 35 10.31 -3.21 -0.96
CA VAL A 35 9.56 -1.98 -0.71
C VAL A 35 9.64 -1.07 -1.92
N GLY A 36 8.57 -0.84 -2.66
CA GLY A 36 8.66 -0.06 -3.89
C GLY A 36 7.40 0.71 -4.26
N ALA A 37 7.55 1.59 -5.25
CA ALA A 37 6.50 2.50 -5.71
C ALA A 37 5.60 1.91 -6.81
N ALA A 38 6.00 0.79 -7.45
CA ALA A 38 5.17 0.15 -8.47
C ALA A 38 3.86 -0.37 -7.86
N ASN A 39 2.77 -0.29 -8.61
CA ASN A 39 1.48 -0.86 -8.23
C ASN A 39 1.40 -2.34 -8.61
N ASN A 40 0.61 -3.11 -7.84
CA ASN A 40 0.34 -4.52 -8.11
C ASN A 40 1.62 -5.35 -8.27
N GLN A 41 2.57 -5.20 -7.35
CA GLN A 41 3.90 -5.82 -7.44
C GLN A 41 3.83 -7.33 -7.41
N LEU A 42 2.97 -7.91 -6.56
CA LEU A 42 2.67 -9.35 -6.54
C LEU A 42 1.87 -9.74 -7.78
N LEU A 43 2.26 -10.80 -8.46
CA LEU A 43 1.48 -11.34 -9.58
C LEU A 43 0.15 -11.93 -9.11
N ASN A 44 0.12 -12.54 -7.91
CA ASN A 44 -1.07 -12.99 -7.20
C ASN A 44 -0.78 -13.12 -5.69
N ASP A 45 -1.82 -13.37 -4.89
CA ASP A 45 -1.75 -13.40 -3.43
C ASP A 45 -0.84 -14.49 -2.86
N THR A 46 -0.65 -15.60 -3.59
CA THR A 46 0.20 -16.71 -3.12
C THR A 46 1.67 -16.31 -3.03
N HIS A 47 2.11 -15.31 -3.81
CA HIS A 47 3.49 -14.85 -3.80
C HIS A 47 3.88 -14.12 -2.52
N GLY A 48 2.91 -13.50 -1.82
CA GLY A 48 3.14 -12.95 -0.48
C GLY A 48 3.59 -14.03 0.51
N LYS A 49 2.95 -15.22 0.45
CA LYS A 49 3.33 -16.36 1.27
C LYS A 49 4.70 -16.93 0.90
N MET A 50 5.00 -17.02 -0.39
CA MET A 50 6.32 -17.48 -0.85
C MET A 50 7.44 -16.56 -0.38
N LEU A 51 7.23 -15.24 -0.36
CA LEU A 51 8.19 -14.29 0.20
C LEU A 51 8.38 -14.51 1.70
N GLN A 52 7.30 -14.70 2.44
CA GLN A 52 7.34 -14.97 3.89
C GLN A 52 8.11 -16.26 4.19
N GLU A 53 7.85 -17.34 3.46
CA GLU A 53 8.55 -18.62 3.58
C GLU A 53 10.05 -18.50 3.27
N LYS A 54 10.41 -17.62 2.34
CA LYS A 54 11.81 -17.30 2.00
C LYS A 54 12.48 -16.35 3.00
N GLY A 55 11.71 -15.79 3.95
CA GLY A 55 12.20 -14.83 4.94
C GLY A 55 12.41 -13.42 4.38
N ILE A 56 11.77 -13.08 3.26
CA ILE A 56 11.84 -11.75 2.65
C ILE A 56 10.66 -10.92 3.17
N LEU A 57 10.95 -9.79 3.80
CA LEU A 57 9.94 -8.87 4.29
C LEU A 57 9.33 -8.08 3.12
N TYR A 58 8.03 -8.22 2.90
CA TYR A 58 7.30 -7.48 1.87
C TYR A 58 6.50 -6.33 2.48
N ALA A 59 6.63 -5.13 1.93
CA ALA A 59 5.78 -4.00 2.25
C ALA A 59 4.67 -3.89 1.19
N PRO A 60 3.38 -4.07 1.56
CA PRO A 60 2.26 -3.95 0.61
C PRO A 60 2.31 -2.61 -0.12
N ASP A 61 2.30 -2.67 -1.44
CA ASP A 61 2.57 -1.53 -2.32
C ASP A 61 1.57 -0.38 -2.13
N TYR A 62 0.28 -0.67 -2.03
CA TYR A 62 -0.77 0.33 -1.85
C TYR A 62 -0.69 1.09 -0.51
N ILE A 63 0.12 0.62 0.44
CA ILE A 63 0.42 1.37 1.67
C ILE A 63 1.62 2.26 1.43
N VAL A 64 2.75 1.69 1.00
CA VAL A 64 4.02 2.42 0.94
C VAL A 64 4.08 3.43 -0.21
N ASN A 65 3.31 3.24 -1.28
CA ASN A 65 3.24 4.18 -2.41
C ASN A 65 2.07 5.18 -2.31
N SER A 66 1.30 5.19 -1.22
CA SER A 66 0.09 6.01 -1.07
C SER A 66 0.34 7.53 -0.99
N GLY A 67 1.59 7.98 -0.95
CA GLY A 67 1.93 9.42 -0.88
C GLY A 67 1.34 10.23 -2.04
N GLY A 68 1.39 9.71 -3.26
CA GLY A 68 0.77 10.35 -4.44
C GLY A 68 -0.75 10.47 -4.30
N LEU A 69 -1.42 9.43 -3.83
CA LEU A 69 -2.87 9.44 -3.59
C LEU A 69 -3.25 10.44 -2.48
N ILE A 70 -2.46 10.54 -1.42
CA ILE A 70 -2.65 11.52 -0.34
C ILE A 70 -2.60 12.95 -0.90
N GLN A 71 -1.65 13.23 -1.80
CA GLN A 71 -1.54 14.54 -2.43
C GLN A 71 -2.75 14.85 -3.31
N VAL A 72 -3.14 13.95 -4.20
CA VAL A 72 -4.31 14.13 -5.08
C VAL A 72 -5.60 14.30 -4.27
N ALA A 73 -5.78 13.52 -3.22
CA ALA A 73 -6.95 13.66 -2.34
C ALA A 73 -6.99 15.03 -1.61
N ASP A 74 -5.83 15.62 -1.34
CA ASP A 74 -5.74 16.93 -0.68
C ASP A 74 -6.24 18.08 -1.57
N GLU A 75 -6.14 17.94 -2.89
CA GLU A 75 -6.62 18.92 -3.86
C GLU A 75 -8.14 19.18 -3.74
N LEU A 76 -8.91 18.20 -3.26
CA LEU A 76 -10.35 18.34 -3.01
C LEU A 76 -10.68 19.39 -1.93
N TYR A 77 -9.73 19.65 -1.02
CA TYR A 77 -9.87 20.56 0.11
C TYR A 77 -9.03 21.85 -0.05
N GLY A 78 -8.39 22.02 -1.22
CA GLY A 78 -7.38 23.05 -1.47
C GLY A 78 -5.99 22.59 -1.01
N ILE A 79 -5.00 22.76 -1.89
CA ILE A 79 -3.64 22.25 -1.69
C ILE A 79 -3.00 22.83 -0.43
N ASN A 80 -2.50 21.95 0.44
CA ASN A 80 -1.76 22.31 1.63
C ASN A 80 -0.60 21.32 1.83
N HIS A 81 0.62 21.76 1.50
CA HIS A 81 1.82 20.92 1.55
C HIS A 81 2.15 20.40 2.96
N GLU A 82 1.92 21.18 4.00
CA GLU A 82 2.17 20.75 5.38
C GLU A 82 1.22 19.61 5.77
N ARG A 83 -0.05 19.74 5.41
CA ARG A 83 -1.05 18.70 5.65
C ARG A 83 -0.73 17.42 4.88
N VAL A 84 -0.29 17.52 3.62
CA VAL A 84 0.15 16.38 2.81
C VAL A 84 1.34 15.68 3.45
N LEU A 85 2.36 16.43 3.84
CA LEU A 85 3.54 15.88 4.50
C LEU A 85 3.20 15.20 5.84
N ALA A 86 2.34 15.83 6.65
CA ALA A 86 1.88 15.25 7.90
C ALA A 86 1.18 13.91 7.69
N LYS A 87 0.27 13.84 6.69
CA LYS A 87 -0.41 12.59 6.34
C LYS A 87 0.54 11.53 5.79
N THR A 88 1.51 11.92 4.96
CA THR A 88 2.49 11.00 4.37
C THR A 88 3.38 10.36 5.45
N LYS A 89 3.71 11.08 6.52
CA LYS A 89 4.47 10.51 7.65
C LYS A 89 3.75 9.34 8.33
N HIS A 90 2.42 9.32 8.33
CA HIS A 90 1.64 8.21 8.87
C HIS A 90 1.74 6.90 8.06
N ILE A 91 2.31 6.94 6.85
CA ILE A 91 2.62 5.72 6.11
C ILE A 91 3.57 4.83 6.92
N TYR A 92 4.56 5.44 7.57
CA TYR A 92 5.49 4.73 8.46
C TYR A 92 4.78 4.00 9.59
N ASP A 93 3.89 4.69 10.29
CA ASP A 93 3.12 4.08 11.39
C ASP A 93 2.23 2.95 10.88
N SER A 94 1.57 3.17 9.73
CA SER A 94 0.69 2.18 9.11
C SER A 94 1.43 0.90 8.71
N ILE A 95 2.64 1.01 8.15
CA ILE A 95 3.41 -0.20 7.78
C ILE A 95 3.94 -0.93 9.00
N LEU A 96 4.30 -0.21 10.07
CA LEU A 96 4.68 -0.84 11.34
C LEU A 96 3.52 -1.63 11.96
N GLU A 97 2.29 -1.08 11.95
CA GLU A 97 1.09 -1.79 12.41
C GLU A 97 0.89 -3.08 11.61
N VAL A 98 1.05 -3.03 10.27
CA VAL A 98 0.93 -4.22 9.41
C VAL A 98 1.96 -5.28 9.77
N TYR A 99 3.21 -4.89 9.98
CA TYR A 99 4.27 -5.83 10.34
C TYR A 99 4.04 -6.47 11.72
N GLN A 100 3.56 -5.69 12.69
CA GLN A 100 3.22 -6.20 14.02
C GLN A 100 2.06 -7.19 13.94
N GLU A 101 1.00 -6.86 13.20
CA GLU A 101 -0.15 -7.74 13.00
C GLU A 101 0.25 -9.02 12.27
N ALA A 102 1.02 -8.93 11.20
CA ALA A 102 1.51 -10.10 10.46
C ALA A 102 2.33 -11.03 11.36
N LYS A 103 3.23 -10.45 12.17
CA LYS A 103 4.07 -11.19 13.10
C LYS A 103 3.25 -11.88 14.21
N SER A 104 2.23 -11.21 14.73
CA SER A 104 1.40 -11.73 15.84
C SER A 104 0.42 -12.81 15.39
N SER A 105 -0.13 -12.64 14.17
CA SER A 105 -1.14 -13.56 13.61
C SER A 105 -0.55 -14.72 12.79
N GLY A 106 0.74 -14.64 12.41
CA GLY A 106 1.39 -15.60 11.50
C GLY A 106 0.96 -15.46 10.03
N LYS A 107 0.17 -14.43 9.71
CA LYS A 107 -0.29 -14.11 8.35
C LYS A 107 0.80 -13.41 7.56
N THR A 108 0.61 -13.33 6.23
CA THR A 108 1.44 -12.48 5.40
C THR A 108 1.18 -10.99 5.68
N THR A 109 2.10 -10.13 5.28
CA THR A 109 1.91 -8.68 5.40
C THR A 109 0.74 -8.20 4.54
N GLU A 110 0.53 -8.82 3.36
CA GLU A 110 -0.61 -8.55 2.46
C GLU A 110 -1.94 -8.90 3.11
N GLU A 111 -2.09 -10.12 3.64
CA GLU A 111 -3.30 -10.57 4.34
C GLU A 111 -3.61 -9.68 5.55
N SER A 112 -2.59 -9.29 6.32
CA SER A 112 -2.74 -8.43 7.49
C SER A 112 -3.18 -7.03 7.10
N ALA A 113 -2.59 -6.45 6.05
CA ALA A 113 -2.96 -5.14 5.54
C ALA A 113 -4.40 -5.13 5.01
N ASN A 114 -4.81 -6.14 4.23
CA ASN A 114 -6.18 -6.27 3.73
C ASN A 114 -7.19 -6.35 4.88
N GLN A 115 -6.93 -7.18 5.88
CA GLN A 115 -7.79 -7.30 7.07
C GLN A 115 -7.92 -5.98 7.85
N MET A 116 -6.81 -5.24 8.01
CA MET A 116 -6.82 -3.93 8.65
C MET A 116 -7.63 -2.90 7.85
N CYS A 117 -7.54 -2.92 6.51
CA CYS A 117 -8.33 -2.07 5.63
C CYS A 117 -9.82 -2.36 5.74
N GLU A 118 -10.22 -3.63 5.67
CA GLU A 118 -11.62 -4.06 5.82
C GLU A 118 -12.20 -3.60 7.16
N LYS A 119 -11.46 -3.78 8.25
CA LYS A 119 -11.87 -3.32 9.57
C LYS A 119 -12.07 -1.81 9.62
N ARG A 120 -11.14 -1.03 9.07
CA ARG A 120 -11.23 0.44 9.01
C ARG A 120 -12.44 0.90 8.18
N ILE A 121 -12.76 0.23 7.07
CA ILE A 121 -13.93 0.50 6.24
C ILE A 121 -15.21 0.20 7.02
N ALA A 122 -15.30 -0.98 7.65
CA ALA A 122 -16.45 -1.40 8.43
C ALA A 122 -16.73 -0.45 9.62
N ASP A 123 -15.68 0.00 10.31
CA ASP A 123 -15.81 0.94 11.42
C ASP A 123 -16.26 2.33 10.96
N ARG A 124 -15.83 2.77 9.79
CA ARG A 124 -16.28 4.05 9.21
C ARG A 124 -17.69 3.99 8.68
N SER A 125 -18.10 2.89 8.06
CA SER A 125 -19.47 2.74 7.55
C SER A 125 -20.52 2.85 8.68
N LYS A 126 -20.20 2.36 9.87
CA LYS A 126 -21.06 2.49 11.06
C LYS A 126 -21.22 3.96 11.51
N ARG A 127 -20.21 4.80 11.33
CA ARG A 127 -20.24 6.22 11.73
C ARG A 127 -20.99 7.10 10.73
N ASN A 128 -21.04 6.71 9.46
CA ASN A 128 -21.67 7.49 8.39
C ASN A 128 -23.18 7.25 8.25
N SER A 129 -23.80 6.37 9.04
CA SER A 129 -25.24 6.09 8.99
C SER A 129 -26.13 7.28 9.38
N PHE A 130 -25.55 8.36 9.90
CA PHE A 130 -26.25 9.60 10.25
C PHE A 130 -26.09 10.74 9.24
N TYR A 131 -25.40 10.52 8.11
CA TYR A 131 -25.19 11.57 7.12
C TYR A 131 -26.42 11.68 6.21
N THR A 132 -27.36 12.57 6.56
CA THR A 132 -28.65 12.74 5.87
C THR A 132 -28.67 13.83 4.80
N ALA A 133 -27.58 14.55 4.57
CA ALA A 133 -27.52 15.59 3.54
C ALA A 133 -26.35 15.33 2.58
N PRO A 134 -26.62 15.01 1.30
CA PRO A 134 -25.56 14.99 0.29
C PRO A 134 -25.10 16.43 0.05
N ALA A 135 -23.99 16.83 0.64
CA ALA A 135 -23.28 18.00 0.14
C ALA A 135 -22.93 17.71 -1.32
N LYS A 136 -23.48 18.49 -2.26
CA LYS A 136 -23.14 18.34 -3.68
C LYS A 136 -21.63 18.48 -3.84
N PRO A 137 -20.94 17.51 -4.44
CA PRO A 137 -19.51 17.61 -4.65
C PRO A 137 -19.20 18.87 -5.44
N LYS A 138 -18.11 19.57 -5.13
CA LYS A 138 -17.71 20.81 -5.82
C LYS A 138 -17.62 20.67 -7.35
N TRP A 139 -17.34 19.46 -7.87
CA TRP A 139 -17.29 19.19 -9.30
C TRP A 139 -18.68 19.20 -9.98
N SER A 140 -19.78 19.02 -9.25
CA SER A 140 -21.14 19.12 -9.81
C SER A 140 -21.57 20.56 -10.10
N ILE A 141 -20.78 21.55 -9.67
CA ILE A 141 -21.05 22.99 -9.86
C ILE A 141 -20.47 23.49 -11.19
N ARG A 142 -19.58 22.73 -11.84
CA ARG A 142 -18.93 23.15 -13.10
C ARG A 142 -19.78 23.04 -14.37
N ASN A 143 -21.00 22.50 -14.29
CA ASN A 143 -21.89 22.31 -15.46
C ASN A 143 -23.08 23.29 -15.50
N LEU A 144 -22.96 24.45 -14.88
CA LEU A 144 -24.00 25.50 -14.88
C LEU A 144 -23.46 26.82 -15.45
N SER A 145 -22.82 26.76 -16.62
CA SER A 145 -22.56 27.94 -17.44
C SER A 145 -22.69 27.59 -18.90
#